data_1fc4decfb8fc2378b775dd69309aacc6
#
_entry.id   1fc4decfb8fc2378b775dd69309aacc6
#
_cell.length_a   1.000
_cell.length_b   1.000
_cell.length_c   1.000
_cell.angle_alpha   90.00
_cell.angle_beta   90.00
_cell.angle_gamma   90.00
#
_symmetry.space_group_name_H-M   'P 1'
#
loop_
_entity.id
_entity.type
_entity.pdbx_description
1 polymer ?
#
loop_
_entity_poly.entity_id
_entity_poly.type
_entity_poly.pdbx_seq_one_letter_code
_entity_poly.pdbx_strand_id
1 'polypeptide(L)'
;MPSVILNDTILKGNLVEENSVSIDGAFIGDIKAEEIIIKDHGNVNGNLNASANIEVNGEVVGDLSADRIHLTNSAKVRGKLFHKSLSVDEGAQLEVTAQTRKRISNLNKE
;
A
#
# COMPACT_ATOMS: atom_id res chain seq x y z
N MET A 1 5.31 -7.97 16.23
CA MET A 1 4.33 -8.95 16.10
C MET A 1 3.33 -8.59 15.11
N PRO A 2 2.88 -9.51 14.37
CA PRO A 2 1.91 -9.25 13.41
C PRO A 2 0.68 -9.04 14.08
N SER A 3 -0.13 -8.30 13.57
CA SER A 3 -1.26 -7.95 14.21
C SER A 3 -2.46 -8.46 13.59
N VAL A 4 -2.64 -8.22 12.34
CA VAL A 4 -3.89 -8.59 11.71
C VAL A 4 -3.57 -9.21 10.37
N ILE A 5 -4.15 -10.38 10.11
CA ILE A 5 -4.04 -11.02 8.83
C ILE A 5 -5.44 -11.25 8.33
N LEU A 6 -5.78 -10.60 7.25
CA LEU A 6 -7.09 -10.72 6.64
C LEU A 6 -6.95 -11.61 5.43
N ASN A 7 -7.61 -12.76 5.46
CA ASN A 7 -7.38 -13.76 4.46
C ASN A 7 -8.69 -14.25 3.93
N ASP A 8 -8.84 -14.22 2.62
CA ASP A 8 -9.98 -14.83 1.94
C ASP A 8 -11.29 -14.29 2.46
N THR A 9 -11.33 -13.02 2.77
CA THR A 9 -12.49 -12.40 3.39
C THR A 9 -12.70 -11.04 2.76
N ILE A 10 -13.91 -10.56 2.76
CA ILE A 10 -14.22 -9.21 2.32
C ILE A 10 -14.62 -8.42 3.55
N LEU A 11 -13.89 -7.40 3.86
CA LEU A 11 -14.17 -6.57 5.02
C LEU A 11 -14.36 -5.14 4.58
N LYS A 12 -15.23 -4.44 5.29
CA LYS A 12 -15.48 -3.04 5.04
C LYS A 12 -15.37 -2.27 6.34
N GLY A 13 -14.89 -1.07 6.27
CA GLY A 13 -14.85 -0.18 7.42
C GLY A 13 -13.47 0.39 7.61
N ASN A 14 -13.22 0.83 8.86
CA ASN A 14 -11.93 1.42 9.18
C ASN A 14 -11.18 0.47 10.08
N LEU A 15 -9.92 0.25 9.75
CA LEU A 15 -9.07 -0.61 10.53
C LEU A 15 -7.92 0.21 11.08
N VAL A 16 -7.72 0.16 12.37
CA VAL A 16 -6.62 0.84 13.01
C VAL A 16 -5.83 -0.18 13.81
N GLU A 17 -4.55 -0.25 13.55
CA GLU A 17 -3.71 -1.23 14.18
C GLU A 17 -2.38 -0.59 14.54
N GLU A 18 -1.85 -0.87 15.69
CA GLU A 18 -0.60 -0.24 16.11
C GLU A 18 0.62 -0.85 15.45
N ASN A 19 0.54 -2.09 15.07
CA ASN A 19 1.71 -2.76 14.51
C ASN A 19 1.53 -2.98 13.02
N SER A 20 1.46 -4.20 12.58
CA SER A 20 1.39 -4.51 11.15
C SER A 20 0.07 -5.09 10.76
N VAL A 21 -0.31 -4.84 9.53
CA VAL A 21 -1.50 -5.43 8.95
C VAL A 21 -1.09 -6.11 7.66
N SER A 22 -1.50 -7.36 7.49
CA SER A 22 -1.30 -8.08 6.25
C SER A 22 -2.65 -8.39 5.64
N ILE A 23 -2.81 -8.11 4.38
CA ILE A 23 -4.09 -8.32 3.70
C ILE A 23 -3.90 -9.27 2.54
N ASP A 24 -4.62 -10.39 2.59
CA ASP A 24 -4.58 -11.39 1.54
C ASP A 24 -6.00 -11.64 1.03
N GLY A 25 -6.88 -10.73 1.22
CA GLY A 25 -8.25 -10.81 0.74
C GLY A 25 -8.67 -9.42 0.31
N ALA A 26 -9.96 -9.13 0.36
CA ALA A 26 -10.48 -7.86 -0.08
C ALA A 26 -10.82 -6.96 1.10
N PHE A 27 -10.49 -5.72 1.00
CA PHE A 27 -10.79 -4.74 2.04
C PHE A 27 -11.28 -3.46 1.39
N ILE A 28 -12.35 -2.92 1.92
CA ILE A 28 -12.90 -1.66 1.44
C ILE A 28 -12.96 -0.71 2.62
N GLY A 29 -12.27 0.40 2.54
CA GLY A 29 -12.27 1.39 3.59
C GLY A 29 -10.86 1.88 3.88
N ASP A 30 -10.64 2.37 5.09
CA ASP A 30 -9.38 2.98 5.46
C ASP A 30 -8.61 2.08 6.40
N ILE A 31 -7.29 2.03 6.21
CA ILE A 31 -6.42 1.26 7.08
C ILE A 31 -5.35 2.18 7.61
N LYS A 32 -5.11 2.10 8.91
CA LYS A 32 -4.09 2.88 9.56
C LYS A 32 -3.25 1.96 10.43
N ALA A 33 -1.98 1.91 10.20
CA ALA A 33 -1.08 1.01 10.92
C ALA A 33 0.34 1.52 10.84
N GLU A 34 1.26 0.84 11.48
CA GLU A 34 2.65 1.16 11.34
C GLU A 34 3.17 0.61 10.01
N GLU A 35 2.85 -0.63 9.72
CA GLU A 35 3.22 -1.27 8.47
C GLU A 35 2.02 -1.91 7.84
N ILE A 36 1.88 -1.77 6.55
CA ILE A 36 0.79 -2.40 5.83
C ILE A 36 1.40 -3.22 4.69
N ILE A 37 1.00 -4.49 4.61
CA ILE A 37 1.47 -5.39 3.59
C ILE A 37 0.27 -5.93 2.84
N ILE A 38 0.23 -5.69 1.54
CA ILE A 38 -0.83 -6.23 0.70
C ILE A 38 -0.23 -7.40 -0.05
N LYS A 39 -0.74 -8.57 0.20
CA LYS A 39 -0.19 -9.79 -0.39
C LYS A 39 -0.71 -9.98 -1.81
N ASP A 40 -0.22 -11.01 -2.47
CA ASP A 40 -0.52 -11.23 -3.89
C ASP A 40 -1.99 -11.26 -4.19
N HIS A 41 -2.78 -11.82 -3.33
CA HIS A 41 -4.22 -11.91 -3.54
C HIS A 41 -4.95 -10.79 -2.83
N GLY A 42 -4.25 -9.84 -2.27
CA GLY A 42 -4.87 -8.75 -1.57
C GLY A 42 -5.44 -7.75 -2.53
N ASN A 43 -6.54 -7.15 -2.16
CA ASN A 43 -7.20 -6.16 -2.97
C ASN A 43 -7.80 -5.14 -2.04
N VAL A 44 -7.32 -3.92 -2.10
CA VAL A 44 -7.76 -2.89 -1.18
C VAL A 44 -8.33 -1.73 -1.96
N ASN A 45 -9.47 -1.25 -1.51
CA ASN A 45 -10.12 -0.12 -2.12
C ASN A 45 -10.36 0.90 -1.02
N GLY A 46 -9.56 1.94 -0.99
CA GLY A 46 -9.66 2.96 0.04
C GLY A 46 -8.31 3.56 0.33
N ASN A 47 -8.18 4.10 1.53
CA ASN A 47 -6.98 4.83 1.88
C ASN A 47 -6.11 4.02 2.83
N LEU A 48 -4.82 4.01 2.58
CA LEU A 48 -3.87 3.34 3.43
C LEU A 48 -2.94 4.36 4.04
N ASN A 49 -2.83 4.33 5.36
CA ASN A 49 -1.97 5.23 6.08
C ASN A 49 -1.05 4.42 6.95
N ALA A 50 0.22 4.46 6.66
CA ALA A 50 1.19 3.78 7.49
C ALA A 50 2.19 4.78 8.01
N SER A 51 2.59 4.62 9.25
CA SER A 51 3.57 5.54 9.80
C SER A 51 4.97 5.17 9.36
N ALA A 52 5.18 3.95 8.92
CA ALA A 52 6.50 3.51 8.48
C ALA A 52 6.50 3.04 7.04
N ASN A 53 5.94 1.87 6.77
CA ASN A 53 6.09 1.25 5.46
C ASN A 53 4.80 0.73 4.90
N ILE A 54 4.67 0.78 3.58
CA ILE A 54 3.63 0.05 2.88
C ILE A 54 4.31 -0.78 1.82
N GLU A 55 4.01 -2.05 1.80
CA GLU A 55 4.49 -2.94 0.76
C GLU A 55 3.30 -3.51 0.01
N VAL A 56 3.31 -3.42 -1.30
CA VAL A 56 2.18 -3.87 -2.10
C VAL A 56 2.64 -4.95 -3.06
N ASN A 57 2.03 -6.11 -2.94
CA ASN A 57 2.23 -7.20 -3.89
C ASN A 57 0.93 -7.50 -4.63
N GLY A 58 -0.15 -6.86 -4.25
CA GLY A 58 -1.45 -7.09 -4.84
C GLY A 58 -1.98 -5.83 -5.49
N GLU A 59 -3.26 -5.59 -5.31
CA GLU A 59 -3.92 -4.48 -5.99
C GLU A 59 -4.46 -3.48 -4.97
N VAL A 60 -4.24 -2.21 -5.23
CA VAL A 60 -4.74 -1.15 -4.36
C VAL A 60 -5.31 -0.04 -5.21
N VAL A 61 -6.51 0.40 -4.85
CA VAL A 61 -7.13 1.55 -5.47
C VAL A 61 -7.41 2.57 -4.38
N GLY A 62 -6.81 3.74 -4.46
CA GLY A 62 -7.01 4.78 -3.46
C GLY A 62 -5.71 5.45 -3.14
N ASP A 63 -5.65 6.08 -1.98
CA ASP A 63 -4.49 6.87 -1.59
C ASP A 63 -3.60 6.09 -0.64
N LEU A 64 -2.32 6.18 -0.84
CA LEU A 64 -1.33 5.55 0.02
C LEU A 64 -0.49 6.62 0.65
N SER A 65 -0.27 6.54 1.94
CA SER A 65 0.56 7.49 2.63
C SER A 65 1.48 6.76 3.58
N ALA A 66 2.78 6.95 3.44
CA ALA A 66 3.76 6.31 4.30
C ALA A 66 5.11 6.99 4.13
N ASP A 67 6.03 6.70 5.02
CA ASP A 67 7.40 7.18 4.84
C ASP A 67 8.05 6.42 3.69
N ARG A 68 7.81 5.13 3.61
CA ARG A 68 8.36 4.31 2.53
C ARG A 68 7.27 3.50 1.90
N ILE A 69 7.24 3.47 0.60
CA ILE A 69 6.30 2.65 -0.14
C ILE A 69 7.12 1.79 -1.09
N HIS A 70 6.89 0.51 -1.04
CA HIS A 70 7.57 -0.44 -1.92
C HIS A 70 6.53 -1.20 -2.74
N LEU A 71 6.62 -1.09 -4.04
CA LEU A 71 5.71 -1.75 -4.94
C LEU A 71 6.49 -2.83 -5.67
N THR A 72 6.09 -4.08 -5.46
CA THR A 72 6.81 -5.19 -6.05
C THR A 72 6.31 -5.44 -7.46
N ASN A 73 6.86 -6.42 -8.11
CA ASN A 73 6.56 -6.65 -9.52
C ASN A 73 5.12 -7.12 -9.74
N SER A 74 4.44 -7.57 -8.69
CA SER A 74 3.04 -7.96 -8.82
C SER A 74 2.09 -6.84 -8.47
N ALA A 75 2.60 -5.69 -8.09
CA ALA A 75 1.75 -4.62 -7.58
C ALA A 75 0.98 -3.94 -8.68
N LYS A 76 -0.26 -3.60 -8.39
CA LYS A 76 -1.08 -2.77 -9.25
C LYS A 76 -1.69 -1.70 -8.37
N VAL A 77 -1.39 -0.46 -8.64
CA VAL A 77 -1.82 0.63 -7.78
C VAL A 77 -2.44 1.73 -8.62
N ARG A 78 -3.57 2.22 -8.17
CA ARG A 78 -4.24 3.35 -8.79
C ARG A 78 -4.57 4.35 -7.73
N GLY A 79 -4.29 5.61 -7.95
CA GLY A 79 -4.63 6.67 -7.02
C GLY A 79 -3.45 7.58 -6.76
N LYS A 80 -3.31 8.00 -5.52
CA LYS A 80 -2.27 8.94 -5.16
C LYS A 80 -1.32 8.31 -4.17
N LEU A 81 -0.06 8.67 -4.28
CA LEU A 81 0.96 8.21 -3.36
C LEU A 81 1.58 9.41 -2.67
N PHE A 82 1.61 9.39 -1.35
CA PHE A 82 2.27 10.39 -0.54
C PHE A 82 3.39 9.69 0.21
N HIS A 83 4.63 10.05 -0.06
CA HIS A 83 5.74 9.30 0.48
C HIS A 83 6.99 10.14 0.59
N LYS A 84 7.92 9.68 1.37
CA LYS A 84 9.27 10.25 1.39
C LYS A 84 10.17 9.45 0.48
N SER A 85 10.00 8.14 0.46
CA SER A 85 10.75 7.27 -0.44
C SER A 85 9.83 6.34 -1.15
N LEU A 86 10.11 6.10 -2.41
CA LEU A 86 9.31 5.18 -3.22
C LEU A 86 10.24 4.23 -3.92
N SER A 87 9.96 2.95 -3.82
CA SER A 87 10.70 1.93 -4.52
C SER A 87 9.73 1.12 -5.35
N VAL A 88 10.00 0.99 -6.63
CA VAL A 88 9.11 0.28 -7.54
C VAL A 88 9.93 -0.76 -8.28
N ASP A 89 9.51 -2.00 -8.17
CA ASP A 89 10.19 -3.07 -8.88
C ASP A 89 9.72 -3.13 -10.32
N GLU A 90 10.53 -3.71 -11.16
CA GLU A 90 10.21 -3.89 -12.54
C GLU A 90 8.96 -4.74 -12.65
N GLY A 91 8.04 -4.37 -13.47
CA GLY A 91 6.81 -5.13 -13.65
C GLY A 91 5.61 -4.56 -12.92
N ALA A 92 5.83 -3.68 -11.96
CA ALA A 92 4.71 -3.08 -11.25
C ALA A 92 3.91 -2.20 -12.18
N GLN A 93 2.60 -2.17 -11.97
CA GLN A 93 1.70 -1.37 -12.80
C GLN A 93 1.13 -0.25 -11.97
N LEU A 94 1.34 0.96 -12.40
CA LEU A 94 0.93 2.11 -11.64
C LEU A 94 0.12 3.06 -12.50
N GLU A 95 -1.02 3.49 -11.98
CA GLU A 95 -1.75 4.59 -12.55
C GLU A 95 -1.93 5.58 -11.42
N VAL A 96 -0.88 6.27 -11.07
CA VAL A 96 -0.91 7.06 -9.88
C VAL A 96 -0.38 8.45 -10.12
N THR A 97 -0.74 9.33 -9.21
CA THR A 97 -0.12 10.63 -9.09
C THR A 97 0.76 10.55 -7.85
N ALA A 98 2.04 10.55 -8.04
CA ALA A 98 2.95 10.45 -6.92
C ALA A 98 3.27 11.85 -6.41
N GLN A 99 3.20 12.01 -5.10
CA GLN A 99 3.55 13.28 -4.50
C GLN A 99 4.50 13.00 -3.38
N THR A 100 5.59 13.73 -3.35
CA THR A 100 6.57 13.50 -2.33
C THR A 100 7.08 14.81 -1.83
N ARG A 101 7.39 14.89 -0.59
CA ARG A 101 7.97 16.02 -0.06
C ARG A 101 9.38 16.15 -0.40
N LYS A 102 10.05 15.05 -0.76
CA LYS A 102 11.39 15.03 -1.15
C LYS A 102 11.52 14.56 -2.50
N ARG A 103 12.67 14.64 -3.09
CA ARG A 103 12.88 14.13 -4.39
C ARG A 103 12.67 12.66 -4.43
N ILE A 104 12.05 12.17 -5.44
CA ILE A 104 11.85 10.77 -5.64
C ILE A 104 13.11 10.16 -6.13
N SER A 105 13.60 9.13 -5.48
CA SER A 105 14.74 8.42 -5.95
C SER A 105 14.31 7.29 -6.77
N ASN A 106 15.01 6.96 -7.77
CA ASN A 106 14.77 5.82 -8.50
C ASN A 106 13.56 5.71 -9.21
N LEU A 107 13.11 6.67 -9.74
CA LEU A 107 11.97 6.55 -10.42
C LEU A 107 12.17 6.44 -11.75
N ASN A 108 11.63 5.70 -12.36
CA ASN A 108 11.80 5.58 -13.64
C ASN A 108 11.12 6.56 -14.28
N LYS A 109 11.26 7.37 -14.65
CA LYS A 109 10.74 8.29 -15.19
C LYS A 109 10.59 8.29 -16.25
N GLU A 110 10.11 8.14 -16.81
CA GLU A 110 9.94 8.16 -17.82
C GLU A 110 9.78 8.30 -18.16
#